data_8e576ef1ed9c3abcd0a0086fa20a595a
#
_entry.id   8e576ef1ed9c3abcd0a0086fa20a595a
#
_cell.length_a   1.000
_cell.length_b   1.000
_cell.length_c   1.000
_cell.angle_alpha   90.00
_cell.angle_beta   90.00
_cell.angle_gamma   90.00
#
_symmetry.space_group_name_H-M   'P 1'
#
loop_
_entity.id
_entity.type
_entity.pdbx_description
1 polymer ?
#
loop_
_entity_poly.entity_id
_entity_poly.type
_entity_poly.pdbx_seq_one_letter_code
_entity_poly.pdbx_strand_id
1 'polypeptide(L)'
;MRFEGRVYYDFSPQVWRFYRFLAAVGKKGADLRLDWRSFLADDDPQSAAGLALVESVRRNHPDRHGAFLQALLALRHLEDADLTDPRTAAAAAEAAGLADVIEPSPDAVTASTEEGRALGVTGTPTIHRHGPVLRVEVNPAAYEGDLLERLSRIDAVLEDDGIWVLEKPG
;
A
#
# COMPACT_ATOMS: atom_id res chain seq x y z
N MET A 1 -10.00 -4.40 -17.68
CA MET A 1 -8.55 -4.56 -17.46
C MET A 1 -8.33 -5.22 -16.10
N ARG A 2 -7.53 -6.26 -16.02
CA ARG A 2 -7.08 -6.88 -14.77
C ARG A 2 -5.66 -6.40 -14.47
N PHE A 3 -5.42 -5.98 -13.23
CA PHE A 3 -4.11 -5.55 -12.75
C PHE A 3 -3.80 -6.27 -11.45
N GLU A 4 -2.69 -6.98 -11.40
CA GLU A 4 -2.31 -7.78 -10.24
C GLU A 4 -0.84 -7.58 -9.88
N GLY A 5 -0.50 -7.83 -8.63
CA GLY A 5 0.86 -7.74 -8.13
C GLY A 5 0.92 -7.60 -6.62
N ARG A 6 2.13 -7.62 -6.10
CA ARG A 6 2.42 -7.34 -4.71
C ARG A 6 2.82 -5.88 -4.56
N VAL A 7 2.21 -5.17 -3.63
CA VAL A 7 2.51 -3.75 -3.35
C VAL A 7 3.17 -3.63 -1.99
N TYR A 8 4.42 -3.21 -1.98
CA TYR A 8 5.13 -2.84 -0.76
C TYR A 8 4.80 -1.41 -0.39
N TYR A 9 4.35 -1.19 0.84
CA TYR A 9 3.79 0.07 1.30
C TYR A 9 4.16 0.41 2.75
N ASP A 10 4.05 1.68 3.07
CA ASP A 10 4.06 2.27 4.40
C ASP A 10 2.89 3.26 4.56
N PHE A 11 2.96 4.16 5.52
CA PHE A 11 1.95 5.21 5.70
C PHE A 11 2.43 6.59 5.23
N SER A 12 3.35 6.62 4.26
CA SER A 12 3.82 7.86 3.64
C SER A 12 2.76 8.52 2.74
N PRO A 13 2.87 9.84 2.50
CA PRO A 13 1.99 10.55 1.57
C PRO A 13 2.01 9.99 0.14
N GLN A 14 3.14 9.44 -0.31
CA GLN A 14 3.29 8.81 -1.62
C GLN A 14 2.41 7.58 -1.75
N VAL A 15 2.37 6.74 -0.72
CA VAL A 15 1.49 5.55 -0.66
C VAL A 15 0.03 5.98 -0.67
N TRP A 16 -0.35 7.01 0.08
CA TRP A 16 -1.71 7.53 0.07
C TRP A 16 -2.16 7.99 -1.33
N ARG A 17 -1.30 8.72 -2.07
CA ARG A 17 -1.58 9.12 -3.44
C ARG A 17 -1.76 7.92 -4.36
N PHE A 18 -0.88 6.92 -4.26
CA PHE A 18 -0.98 5.70 -5.05
C PHE A 18 -2.25 4.91 -4.73
N TYR A 19 -2.57 4.76 -3.44
CA TYR A 19 -3.81 4.11 -3.00
C TYR A 19 -5.06 4.79 -3.59
N ARG A 20 -5.13 6.12 -3.52
CA ARG A 20 -6.23 6.89 -4.11
C ARG A 20 -6.31 6.73 -5.63
N PHE A 21 -5.18 6.71 -6.32
CA PHE A 21 -5.12 6.45 -7.75
C PHE A 21 -5.72 5.08 -8.07
N LEU A 22 -5.30 4.03 -7.38
CA LEU A 22 -5.86 2.68 -7.56
C LEU A 22 -7.36 2.62 -7.26
N ALA A 23 -7.81 3.28 -6.20
CA ALA A 23 -9.24 3.36 -5.88
C ALA A 23 -10.04 4.05 -7.00
N ALA A 24 -9.50 5.11 -7.60
CA ALA A 24 -10.12 5.80 -8.72
C ALA A 24 -10.17 4.95 -9.98
N VAL A 25 -9.09 4.21 -10.27
CA VAL A 25 -9.03 3.26 -11.40
C VAL A 25 -10.00 2.10 -11.21
N GLY A 26 -10.13 1.57 -10.00
CA GLY A 26 -11.10 0.54 -9.65
C GLY A 26 -12.55 0.99 -9.93
N LYS A 27 -12.88 2.25 -9.59
CA LYS A 27 -14.19 2.85 -9.93
C LYS A 27 -14.46 2.97 -11.44
N LYS A 28 -13.42 2.94 -12.27
CA LYS A 28 -13.52 2.89 -13.73
C LYS A 28 -13.59 1.47 -14.30
N GLY A 29 -13.69 0.46 -13.43
CA GLY A 29 -13.92 -0.94 -13.80
C GLY A 29 -12.67 -1.80 -13.94
N ALA A 30 -11.50 -1.35 -13.47
CA ALA A 30 -10.35 -2.24 -13.38
C ALA A 30 -10.53 -3.29 -12.28
N ASP A 31 -10.20 -4.55 -12.57
CA ASP A 31 -10.10 -5.64 -11.60
C ASP A 31 -8.71 -5.59 -10.96
N LEU A 32 -8.64 -5.07 -9.72
CA LEU A 32 -7.40 -4.90 -8.99
C LEU A 32 -7.20 -6.08 -8.01
N ARG A 33 -6.16 -6.88 -8.24
CA ARG A 33 -5.79 -8.00 -7.37
C ARG A 33 -4.41 -7.76 -6.77
N LEU A 34 -4.40 -7.00 -5.68
CA LEU A 34 -3.18 -6.53 -5.05
C LEU A 34 -2.97 -7.18 -3.68
N ASP A 35 -1.79 -7.77 -3.51
CA ASP A 35 -1.30 -8.28 -2.23
C ASP A 35 -0.46 -7.18 -1.56
N TRP A 36 -1.04 -6.50 -0.58
CA TRP A 36 -0.40 -5.41 0.15
C TRP A 36 0.55 -5.96 1.22
N ARG A 37 1.81 -5.55 1.15
CA ARG A 37 2.89 -6.00 2.03
C ARG A 37 3.54 -4.82 2.73
N SER A 38 3.71 -4.93 4.03
CA SER A 38 4.39 -3.94 4.85
C SER A 38 5.85 -3.78 4.44
N PHE A 39 6.31 -2.54 4.33
CA PHE A 39 7.71 -2.22 4.11
C PHE A 39 8.10 -0.97 4.90
N LEU A 40 8.88 -1.14 5.94
CA LEU A 40 9.40 -0.04 6.76
C LEU A 40 10.78 0.34 6.26
N ALA A 41 10.85 1.42 5.47
CA ALA A 41 12.09 1.89 4.86
C ALA A 41 12.99 2.64 5.86
N ASP A 42 12.37 3.36 6.78
CA ASP A 42 12.99 4.19 7.80
C ASP A 42 12.30 3.98 9.16
N ASP A 43 12.80 4.66 10.19
CA ASP A 43 12.29 4.55 11.57
C ASP A 43 11.08 5.47 11.87
N ASP A 44 10.21 5.72 10.86
CA ASP A 44 8.99 6.50 11.07
C ASP A 44 8.03 5.77 12.05
N PRO A 45 7.80 6.31 13.26
CA PRO A 45 6.97 5.65 14.27
C PRO A 45 5.50 5.54 13.84
N GLN A 46 5.01 6.43 13.00
CA GLN A 46 3.64 6.38 12.48
C GLN A 46 3.48 5.18 11.54
N SER A 47 4.40 5.03 10.58
CA SER A 47 4.40 3.89 9.68
C SER A 47 4.61 2.58 10.44
N ALA A 48 5.55 2.53 11.38
CA ALA A 48 5.80 1.33 12.18
C ALA A 48 4.55 0.86 12.95
N ALA A 49 3.86 1.78 13.61
CA ALA A 49 2.64 1.49 14.36
C ALA A 49 1.50 1.02 13.44
N GLY A 50 1.23 1.77 12.37
CA GLY A 50 0.18 1.44 11.42
C GLY A 50 0.40 0.09 10.73
N LEU A 51 1.63 -0.18 10.27
CA LEU A 51 1.98 -1.45 9.64
C LEU A 51 1.82 -2.64 10.59
N ALA A 52 2.23 -2.50 11.86
CA ALA A 52 2.09 -3.57 12.85
C ALA A 52 0.61 -3.94 13.12
N LEU A 53 -0.29 -2.96 13.11
CA LEU A 53 -1.72 -3.17 13.22
C LEU A 53 -2.28 -3.88 11.99
N VAL A 54 -1.93 -3.41 10.79
CA VAL A 54 -2.41 -4.01 9.53
C VAL A 54 -1.92 -5.44 9.37
N GLU A 55 -0.68 -5.76 9.73
CA GLU A 55 -0.15 -7.13 9.68
C GLU A 55 -0.89 -8.07 10.65
N SER A 56 -1.28 -7.58 11.81
CA SER A 56 -2.11 -8.35 12.73
C SER A 56 -3.48 -8.68 12.13
N VAL A 57 -4.14 -7.68 11.54
CA VAL A 57 -5.44 -7.88 10.88
C VAL A 57 -5.29 -8.80 9.67
N ARG A 58 -4.24 -8.66 8.87
CA ARG A 58 -3.98 -9.53 7.72
C ARG A 58 -3.86 -11.00 8.12
N ARG A 59 -3.25 -11.27 9.28
CA ARG A 59 -3.08 -12.64 9.80
C ARG A 59 -4.36 -13.21 10.38
N ASN A 60 -5.06 -12.42 11.18
CA ASN A 60 -6.17 -12.91 12.03
C ASN A 60 -7.54 -12.71 11.36
N HIS A 61 -7.67 -11.71 10.49
CA HIS A 61 -8.92 -11.32 9.82
C HIS A 61 -8.65 -10.96 8.34
N PRO A 62 -8.17 -11.90 7.51
CA PRO A 62 -7.73 -11.62 6.14
C PRO A 62 -8.83 -11.04 5.25
N ASP A 63 -10.09 -11.36 5.51
CA ASP A 63 -11.26 -10.82 4.82
C ASP A 63 -11.54 -9.34 5.16
N ARG A 64 -11.00 -8.84 6.27
CA ARG A 64 -11.14 -7.45 6.74
C ARG A 64 -9.89 -6.60 6.50
N HIS A 65 -8.80 -7.20 6.05
CA HIS A 65 -7.53 -6.54 5.85
C HIS A 65 -7.64 -5.28 4.96
N GLY A 66 -8.28 -5.39 3.80
CA GLY A 66 -8.43 -4.27 2.88
C GLY A 66 -9.23 -3.10 3.47
N ALA A 67 -10.33 -3.39 4.17
CA ALA A 67 -11.15 -2.37 4.84
C ALA A 67 -10.41 -1.70 5.99
N PHE A 68 -9.64 -2.46 6.77
CA PHE A 68 -8.83 -1.93 7.87
C PHE A 68 -7.69 -1.05 7.37
N LEU A 69 -6.95 -1.48 6.34
CA LEU A 69 -5.90 -0.68 5.69
C LEU A 69 -6.46 0.64 5.14
N GLN A 70 -7.59 0.58 4.44
CA GLN A 70 -8.27 1.78 3.94
C GLN A 70 -8.62 2.75 5.06
N ALA A 71 -9.18 2.26 6.16
CA ALA A 71 -9.56 3.07 7.31
C ALA A 71 -8.35 3.75 7.95
N LEU A 72 -7.25 3.03 8.19
CA LEU A 72 -6.01 3.61 8.74
C LEU A 72 -5.39 4.65 7.82
N LEU A 73 -5.33 4.40 6.51
CA LEU A 73 -4.82 5.37 5.53
C LEU A 73 -5.67 6.64 5.52
N ALA A 74 -7.01 6.50 5.57
CA ALA A 74 -7.91 7.64 5.61
C ALA A 74 -7.75 8.44 6.91
N LEU A 75 -7.73 7.79 8.07
CA LEU A 75 -7.51 8.44 9.36
C LEU A 75 -6.18 9.20 9.38
N ARG A 76 -5.10 8.58 8.89
CA ARG A 76 -3.77 9.21 8.86
C ARG A 76 -3.73 10.43 7.96
N HIS A 77 -4.27 10.33 6.74
CA HIS A 77 -4.05 11.34 5.70
C HIS A 77 -5.18 12.36 5.53
N LEU A 78 -6.39 12.06 5.97
CA LEU A 78 -7.53 12.99 5.92
C LEU A 78 -7.79 13.65 7.27
N GLU A 79 -7.49 12.98 8.38
CA GLU A 79 -7.79 13.45 9.74
C GLU A 79 -6.52 13.75 10.56
N ASP A 80 -5.33 13.54 9.97
CA ASP A 80 -4.02 13.65 10.63
C ASP A 80 -3.93 12.88 11.95
N ALA A 81 -4.60 11.71 11.99
CA ALA A 81 -4.65 10.87 13.18
C ALA A 81 -3.26 10.30 13.52
N ASP A 82 -2.99 10.20 14.82
CA ASP A 82 -1.79 9.56 15.33
C ASP A 82 -1.98 8.03 15.33
N LEU A 83 -1.21 7.32 14.50
CA LEU A 83 -1.29 5.86 14.39
C LEU A 83 -0.72 5.13 15.61
N THR A 84 -0.01 5.83 16.49
CA THR A 84 0.44 5.29 17.78
C THR A 84 -0.63 5.37 18.87
N ASP A 85 -1.71 6.14 18.64
CA ASP A 85 -2.83 6.27 19.57
C ASP A 85 -3.77 5.05 19.46
N PRO A 86 -4.01 4.31 20.56
CA PRO A 86 -4.94 3.17 20.56
C PRO A 86 -6.36 3.52 20.10
N ARG A 87 -6.80 4.78 20.24
CA ARG A 87 -8.10 5.23 19.77
C ARG A 87 -8.19 5.22 18.26
N THR A 88 -7.09 5.51 17.55
CA THR A 88 -7.01 5.44 16.09
C THR A 88 -7.16 3.99 15.62
N ALA A 89 -6.49 3.04 16.29
CA ALA A 89 -6.63 1.62 16.00
C ALA A 89 -8.08 1.13 16.22
N ALA A 90 -8.72 1.57 17.31
CA ALA A 90 -10.11 1.24 17.61
C ALA A 90 -11.08 1.79 16.56
N ALA A 91 -10.91 3.04 16.13
CA ALA A 91 -11.73 3.66 15.08
C ALA A 91 -11.59 2.92 13.73
N ALA A 92 -10.37 2.54 13.36
CA ALA A 92 -10.15 1.74 12.15
C ALA A 92 -10.76 0.34 12.24
N ALA A 93 -10.69 -0.31 13.41
CA ALA A 93 -11.30 -1.61 13.66
C ALA A 93 -12.82 -1.52 13.51
N GLU A 94 -13.46 -0.53 14.12
CA GLU A 94 -14.90 -0.28 14.00
C GLU A 94 -15.30 -0.07 12.53
N ALA A 95 -14.58 0.78 11.79
CA ALA A 95 -14.82 1.04 10.38
C ALA A 95 -14.68 -0.22 9.51
N ALA A 96 -13.80 -1.15 9.89
CA ALA A 96 -13.61 -2.43 9.22
C ALA A 96 -14.58 -3.53 9.69
N GLY A 97 -15.46 -3.25 10.67
CA GLY A 97 -16.39 -4.22 11.24
C GLY A 97 -15.71 -5.26 12.14
N LEU A 98 -14.61 -4.90 12.79
CA LEU A 98 -13.89 -5.72 13.77
C LEU A 98 -14.30 -5.30 15.18
N ALA A 99 -14.67 -6.29 16.01
CA ALA A 99 -15.07 -6.08 17.40
C ALA A 99 -13.90 -6.27 18.39
N ASP A 100 -12.84 -6.92 17.95
CA ASP A 100 -11.71 -7.28 18.81
C ASP A 100 -10.69 -6.15 18.90
N VAL A 101 -9.97 -6.10 20.02
CA VAL A 101 -8.78 -5.26 20.15
C VAL A 101 -7.68 -5.82 19.25
N ILE A 102 -7.08 -4.94 18.44
CA ILE A 102 -6.01 -5.32 17.51
C ILE A 102 -4.66 -5.21 18.25
N GLU A 103 -4.05 -6.36 18.50
CA GLU A 103 -2.71 -6.43 19.05
C GLU A 103 -1.68 -6.27 17.93
N PRO A 104 -0.75 -5.31 18.00
CA PRO A 104 0.25 -5.07 16.96
C PRO A 104 1.16 -6.28 16.71
N SER A 105 1.59 -6.49 15.46
CA SER A 105 2.54 -7.55 15.06
C SER A 105 3.82 -6.95 14.45
N PRO A 106 4.72 -6.36 15.22
CA PRO A 106 5.94 -5.72 14.70
C PRO A 106 6.91 -6.71 14.03
N ASP A 107 6.98 -7.95 14.54
CA ASP A 107 7.83 -8.99 13.94
C ASP A 107 7.39 -9.34 12.51
N ALA A 108 6.10 -9.29 12.23
CA ALA A 108 5.57 -9.51 10.89
C ALA A 108 5.94 -8.38 9.93
N VAL A 109 6.02 -7.14 10.42
CA VAL A 109 6.53 -5.99 9.65
C VAL A 109 8.00 -6.18 9.30
N THR A 110 8.80 -6.60 10.28
CA THR A 110 10.23 -6.87 10.08
C THR A 110 10.42 -7.95 9.01
N ALA A 111 9.73 -9.08 9.12
CA ALA A 111 9.81 -10.17 8.16
C ALA A 111 9.39 -9.75 6.74
N SER A 112 8.30 -9.01 6.61
CA SER A 112 7.83 -8.49 5.33
C SER A 112 8.80 -7.47 4.72
N THR A 113 9.42 -6.63 5.54
CA THR A 113 10.44 -5.66 5.11
C THR A 113 11.70 -6.36 4.60
N GLU A 114 12.16 -7.39 5.30
CA GLU A 114 13.31 -8.21 4.87
C GLU A 114 13.04 -8.93 3.55
N GLU A 115 11.83 -9.49 3.39
CA GLU A 115 11.39 -10.09 2.12
C GLU A 115 11.45 -9.06 0.98
N GLY A 116 10.91 -7.86 1.20
CA GLY A 116 10.95 -6.78 0.21
C GLY A 116 12.38 -6.38 -0.16
N ARG A 117 13.26 -6.21 0.82
CA ARG A 117 14.67 -5.89 0.60
C ARG A 117 15.39 -6.97 -0.22
N ALA A 118 15.11 -8.24 0.04
CA ALA A 118 15.66 -9.35 -0.73
C ALA A 118 15.23 -9.34 -2.20
N LEU A 119 14.06 -8.75 -2.50
CA LEU A 119 13.56 -8.55 -3.86
C LEU A 119 14.06 -7.24 -4.51
N GLY A 120 14.83 -6.42 -3.80
CA GLY A 120 15.34 -5.14 -4.30
C GLY A 120 14.44 -3.94 -4.02
N VAL A 121 13.43 -4.07 -3.16
CA VAL A 121 12.62 -2.91 -2.72
C VAL A 121 13.48 -1.99 -1.86
N THR A 122 13.51 -0.71 -2.21
CA THR A 122 14.28 0.33 -1.51
C THR A 122 13.40 1.47 -0.97
N GLY A 123 12.12 1.48 -1.29
CA GLY A 123 11.16 2.50 -0.85
C GLY A 123 9.73 2.15 -1.25
N THR A 124 8.81 3.03 -0.94
CA THR A 124 7.36 2.83 -1.10
C THR A 124 6.70 3.97 -1.88
N PRO A 125 5.60 3.74 -2.57
CA PRO A 125 5.07 2.43 -2.93
C PRO A 125 5.89 1.74 -4.04
N THR A 126 6.08 0.44 -3.91
CA THR A 126 6.79 -0.38 -4.91
C THR A 126 5.94 -1.58 -5.29
N ILE A 127 5.82 -1.86 -6.59
CA ILE A 127 5.10 -3.01 -7.12
C ILE A 127 6.10 -4.08 -7.54
N HIS A 128 5.81 -5.32 -7.20
CA HIS A 128 6.51 -6.51 -7.66
C HIS A 128 5.50 -7.50 -8.26
N ARG A 129 5.83 -8.09 -9.41
CA ARG A 129 5.02 -9.13 -10.04
C ARG A 129 5.82 -10.41 -10.24
N HIS A 130 6.68 -10.51 -11.22
CA HIS A 130 7.40 -11.74 -11.58
C HIS A 130 8.91 -11.57 -11.74
N GLY A 131 9.44 -10.38 -11.57
CA GLY A 131 10.84 -10.08 -11.82
C GLY A 131 11.26 -8.80 -11.13
N PRO A 132 11.50 -7.71 -11.86
CA PRO A 132 11.93 -6.45 -11.27
C PRO A 132 10.87 -5.84 -10.38
N VAL A 133 11.32 -5.00 -9.47
CA VAL A 133 10.47 -4.14 -8.66
C VAL A 133 10.32 -2.77 -9.34
N LEU A 134 9.12 -2.23 -9.34
CA LEU A 134 8.83 -0.90 -9.89
C LEU A 134 8.38 0.04 -8.76
N ARG A 135 9.21 1.02 -8.43
CA ARG A 135 8.80 2.12 -7.56
C ARG A 135 7.86 3.06 -8.33
N VAL A 136 6.72 3.40 -7.71
CA VAL A 136 5.70 4.24 -8.34
C VAL A 136 5.55 5.54 -7.59
N GLU A 137 5.64 6.65 -8.30
CA GLU A 137 5.28 7.97 -7.76
C GLU A 137 4.07 8.52 -8.49
N VAL A 138 3.04 8.91 -7.74
CA VAL A 138 1.82 9.48 -8.30
C VAL A 138 1.81 10.98 -8.10
N ASN A 139 1.95 11.71 -9.18
CA ASN A 139 1.75 13.15 -9.20
C ASN A 139 0.23 13.47 -9.12
N PRO A 140 -0.21 14.55 -8.45
CA PRO A 140 -1.61 14.98 -8.44
C PRO A 140 -2.28 15.05 -9.83
N ALA A 141 -1.54 15.45 -10.86
CA ALA A 141 -2.04 15.44 -12.24
C ALA A 141 -2.36 14.02 -12.78
N ALA A 142 -1.93 12.96 -12.12
CA ALA A 142 -2.26 11.58 -12.51
C ALA A 142 -3.74 11.24 -12.34
N TYR A 143 -4.50 12.02 -11.56
CA TYR A 143 -5.94 11.85 -11.41
C TYR A 143 -6.75 12.45 -12.56
N GLU A 144 -6.10 13.20 -13.46
CA GLU A 144 -6.70 13.80 -14.64
C GLU A 144 -6.51 12.89 -15.87
N GLY A 145 -7.47 12.93 -16.80
CA GLY A 145 -7.40 12.18 -18.06
C GLY A 145 -7.78 10.70 -17.92
N ASP A 146 -7.24 9.86 -18.80
CA ASP A 146 -7.57 8.43 -18.87
C ASP A 146 -6.77 7.63 -17.83
N LEU A 147 -7.43 7.31 -16.73
CA LEU A 147 -6.84 6.56 -15.62
C LEU A 147 -6.53 5.10 -16.00
N LEU A 148 -7.36 4.48 -16.87
CA LEU A 148 -7.13 3.11 -17.32
C LEU A 148 -5.91 3.04 -18.25
N GLU A 149 -5.71 4.03 -19.11
CA GLU A 149 -4.50 4.13 -19.93
C GLU A 149 -3.26 4.29 -19.06
N ARG A 150 -3.31 5.11 -18.00
CA ARG A 150 -2.18 5.26 -17.06
C ARG A 150 -1.85 3.95 -16.34
N LEU A 151 -2.87 3.21 -15.88
CA LEU A 151 -2.65 1.91 -15.27
C LEU A 151 -2.07 0.91 -16.28
N SER A 152 -2.54 0.93 -17.53
CA SER A 152 -2.02 0.09 -18.61
C SER A 152 -0.53 0.33 -18.89
N ARG A 153 -0.06 1.56 -18.75
CA ARG A 153 1.37 1.88 -18.87
C ARG A 153 2.20 1.29 -17.74
N ILE A 154 1.70 1.35 -16.50
CA ILE A 154 2.36 0.70 -15.34
C ILE A 154 2.40 -0.82 -15.57
N ASP A 155 1.29 -1.39 -16.04
CA ASP A 155 1.16 -2.81 -16.35
C ASP A 155 2.18 -3.27 -17.41
N ALA A 156 2.28 -2.51 -18.49
CA ALA A 156 3.23 -2.79 -19.58
C ALA A 156 4.69 -2.78 -19.10
N VAL A 157 5.06 -1.87 -18.19
CA VAL A 157 6.40 -1.81 -17.60
C VAL A 157 6.67 -3.05 -16.72
N LEU A 158 5.67 -3.51 -15.97
CA LEU A 158 5.80 -4.71 -15.13
C LEU A 158 5.87 -6.01 -15.93
N GLU A 159 5.37 -6.00 -17.17
CA GLU A 159 5.43 -7.14 -18.09
C GLU A 159 6.76 -7.19 -18.89
N ASP A 160 7.49 -6.08 -18.95
CA ASP A 160 8.72 -5.97 -19.75
C ASP A 160 9.95 -6.34 -18.90
N ASP A 161 10.44 -7.56 -19.08
CA ASP A 161 11.63 -8.07 -18.40
C ASP A 161 12.93 -7.31 -18.76
N GLY A 162 12.91 -6.46 -19.77
CA GLY A 162 14.05 -5.66 -20.22
C GLY A 162 14.13 -4.25 -19.59
N ILE A 163 13.08 -3.82 -18.90
CA ILE A 163 13.02 -2.48 -18.27
C ILE A 163 13.11 -2.61 -16.75
N TRP A 164 14.26 -2.20 -16.19
CA TRP A 164 14.56 -2.35 -14.75
C TRP A 164 14.24 -1.10 -13.92
N VAL A 165 14.30 0.10 -14.52
CA VAL A 165 13.99 1.36 -13.84
C VAL A 165 13.44 2.36 -14.86
N LEU A 166 12.27 2.94 -14.58
CA LEU A 166 11.76 4.11 -15.28
C LEU A 166 11.73 5.29 -14.31
N GLU A 167 12.74 6.14 -14.38
CA GLU A 167 12.70 7.46 -13.77
C GLU A 167 12.29 8.49 -14.84
N LYS A 168 11.20 9.22 -14.59
CA LYS A 168 10.87 10.39 -15.39
C LYS A 168 11.81 11.51 -14.95
N PRO A 169 12.68 12.04 -15.81
CA PRO A 169 13.47 13.21 -15.46
C PRO A 169 12.54 14.35 -15.06
N GLY A 170 12.90 15.01 -13.95
CA GLY A 170 12.16 16.14 -13.41
C GLY A 170 12.13 17.37 -14.32
#